data_3f8074a05cba00980b77057ee0b639e2
#
_entry.id   3f8074a05cba00980b77057ee0b639e2
#
_cell.length_a   1.000
_cell.length_b   1.000
_cell.length_c   1.000
_cell.angle_alpha   90.00
_cell.angle_beta   90.00
_cell.angle_gamma   90.00
#
_symmetry.space_group_name_H-M   'P 1'
#
loop_
_entity.id
_entity.type
_entity.pdbx_description
1 polymer ?
#
loop_
_entity_poly.entity_id
_entity_poly.type
_entity_poly.pdbx_seq_one_letter_code
_entity_poly.pdbx_strand_id
1 'polypeptide(L)'
;MRDLGIPLSVRLLLSRPITRAGHLGTTTDPGLVPTDDHFTNSARVHYHGDMSRFRRDDAPSLVRAARQDASLTQAELAAMTGMSQSTLAQIESGRRAVSAELLERILRVADYRPSVPLARYAPAISSYAQERGLGTLRVFGSVARGTDGFESDIDLIGTPTRELSLFELADIASFACELTGFPTEVHADTHVPEALRTAVDEAVAL
;
A
#
# COMPACT_ATOMS: atom_id res chain seq x y z
N MET A 1 -2.97 22.09 -15.11
CA MET A 1 -2.27 20.91 -14.59
C MET A 1 -1.53 21.37 -13.33
N ARG A 2 -2.07 21.11 -12.14
CA ARG A 2 -1.43 21.49 -10.88
C ARG A 2 -0.41 20.42 -10.55
N ASP A 3 0.85 20.83 -10.39
CA ASP A 3 1.95 19.98 -9.98
C ASP A 3 1.67 19.49 -8.55
N LEU A 4 1.40 18.20 -8.39
CA LEU A 4 0.97 17.59 -7.13
C LEU A 4 2.16 17.31 -6.18
N GLY A 5 3.32 17.93 -6.37
CA GLY A 5 4.46 17.82 -5.45
C GLY A 5 4.97 16.38 -5.21
N ILE A 6 4.64 15.45 -6.09
CA ILE A 6 5.05 14.03 -5.97
C ILE A 6 6.54 13.94 -6.34
N PRO A 7 7.39 13.40 -5.47
CA PRO A 7 8.81 13.19 -5.77
C PRO A 7 9.01 12.41 -7.08
N LEU A 8 10.01 12.76 -7.85
CA LEU A 8 10.32 12.12 -9.15
C LEU A 8 10.49 10.60 -9.02
N SER A 9 11.03 10.13 -7.91
CA SER A 9 11.20 8.71 -7.59
C SER A 9 9.88 7.95 -7.52
N VAL A 10 8.86 8.54 -6.88
CA VAL A 10 7.52 7.95 -6.76
C VAL A 10 6.76 8.05 -8.08
N ARG A 11 7.01 9.12 -8.87
CA ARG A 11 6.44 9.30 -10.21
C ARG A 11 6.94 8.24 -11.19
N LEU A 12 8.19 7.77 -11.02
CA LEU A 12 8.78 6.71 -11.83
C LEU A 12 8.15 5.35 -11.53
N LEU A 13 7.75 5.09 -10.28
CA LEU A 13 7.05 3.86 -9.87
C LEU A 13 5.67 3.73 -10.52
N LEU A 14 4.97 4.86 -10.75
CA LEU A 14 3.65 4.88 -11.38
C LEU A 14 3.70 4.77 -12.91
N SER A 15 4.86 4.93 -13.54
CA SER A 15 5.02 4.98 -15.00
C SER A 15 5.41 3.65 -15.62
N ARG A 16 5.56 2.58 -14.85
CA ARG A 16 5.94 1.27 -15.41
C ARG A 16 4.73 0.55 -15.99
N PRO A 17 4.83 0.03 -17.24
CA PRO A 17 3.76 -0.75 -17.84
C PRO A 17 3.56 -2.06 -17.07
N ILE A 18 2.31 -2.39 -16.76
CA ILE A 18 1.91 -3.65 -16.13
C ILE A 18 2.21 -4.79 -17.11
N THR A 19 3.27 -5.55 -16.85
CA THR A 19 3.47 -6.83 -17.54
C THR A 19 2.58 -7.86 -16.86
N ARG A 20 1.48 -8.19 -17.49
CA ARG A 20 0.51 -9.19 -17.06
C ARG A 20 1.15 -10.57 -17.10
N ALA A 21 1.84 -10.98 -16.04
CA ALA A 21 2.27 -12.36 -15.85
C ALA A 21 1.15 -13.11 -15.13
N GLY A 22 0.44 -13.94 -15.88
CA GLY A 22 -0.48 -14.92 -15.30
C GLY A 22 0.32 -15.93 -14.49
N HIS A 23 0.07 -16.02 -13.20
CA HIS A 23 0.57 -17.13 -12.40
C HIS A 23 -0.59 -17.74 -11.61
N LEU A 24 -1.06 -18.88 -12.13
CA LEU A 24 -1.75 -19.91 -11.36
C LEU A 24 -0.64 -20.76 -10.72
N GLY A 25 -0.49 -20.67 -9.41
CA GLY A 25 0.46 -21.48 -8.67
C GLY A 25 0.00 -21.66 -7.22
N THR A 26 -0.77 -22.73 -6.99
CA THR A 26 -1.04 -23.25 -5.65
C THR A 26 0.23 -23.90 -5.12
N THR A 27 0.74 -23.44 -4.00
CA THR A 27 1.61 -24.26 -3.13
C THR A 27 1.32 -23.94 -1.68
N THR A 28 0.64 -24.90 -1.06
CA THR A 28 0.47 -25.08 0.37
C THR A 28 1.82 -25.52 0.93
N ASP A 29 2.39 -24.77 1.83
CA ASP A 29 3.48 -25.24 2.70
C ASP A 29 3.03 -25.15 4.15
N PRO A 30 2.94 -26.28 4.87
CA PRO A 30 2.59 -26.30 6.27
C PRO A 30 3.85 -26.33 7.13
N GLY A 31 4.05 -25.29 7.92
CA GLY A 31 4.82 -25.41 9.14
C GLY A 31 6.17 -24.73 9.18
N LEU A 32 6.16 -23.52 9.72
CA LEU A 32 7.29 -23.03 10.50
C LEU A 32 6.77 -22.48 11.81
N VAL A 33 7.09 -23.19 12.88
CA VAL A 33 6.95 -22.72 14.27
C VAL A 33 8.02 -21.67 14.49
N PRO A 34 7.73 -20.49 15.02
CA PRO A 34 8.76 -19.49 15.33
C PRO A 34 9.52 -19.96 16.57
N THR A 35 10.79 -20.28 16.40
CA THR A 35 11.74 -20.39 17.51
C THR A 35 12.28 -19.00 17.82
N ASP A 36 12.19 -18.66 19.06
CA ASP A 36 12.69 -17.56 19.87
C ASP A 36 13.89 -16.73 19.38
N ASP A 37 13.88 -15.49 19.88
CA ASP A 37 15.00 -14.56 20.09
C ASP A 37 15.59 -13.87 18.85
N HIS A 38 14.83 -12.90 18.33
CA HIS A 38 15.46 -11.64 17.93
C HIS A 38 14.42 -10.52 18.10
N PHE A 39 14.71 -9.55 18.95
CA PHE A 39 14.04 -8.25 18.98
C PHE A 39 14.15 -7.65 17.58
N THR A 40 13.15 -7.91 16.75
CA THR A 40 13.07 -7.32 15.43
C THR A 40 12.74 -5.84 15.60
N ASN A 41 13.64 -4.97 15.16
CA ASN A 41 13.46 -3.52 15.17
C ASN A 41 12.47 -3.09 14.07
N SER A 42 11.33 -3.77 14.04
CA SER A 42 10.24 -3.55 13.08
C SER A 42 8.88 -3.74 13.74
N ALA A 43 7.91 -3.00 13.25
CA ALA A 43 6.51 -3.16 13.65
C ALA A 43 5.64 -3.28 12.42
N ARG A 44 4.81 -4.32 12.39
CA ARG A 44 3.83 -4.58 11.34
C ARG A 44 2.41 -4.40 11.84
N VAL A 45 1.62 -3.66 11.07
CA VAL A 45 0.22 -3.42 11.38
C VAL A 45 -0.66 -3.95 10.27
N HIS A 46 -1.67 -4.72 10.67
CA HIS A 46 -2.74 -5.23 9.81
C HIS A 46 -4.09 -4.75 10.33
N TYR A 47 -5.06 -4.67 9.45
CA TYR A 47 -6.45 -4.54 9.88
C TYR A 47 -6.88 -5.84 10.57
N HIS A 48 -7.21 -5.75 11.87
CA HIS A 48 -7.77 -6.86 12.62
C HIS A 48 -9.27 -6.68 12.82
N GLY A 49 -10.03 -7.73 12.50
CA GLY A 49 -11.45 -7.81 12.78
C GLY A 49 -12.35 -7.31 11.63
N ASP A 50 -13.60 -7.04 11.97
CA ASP A 50 -14.71 -6.70 11.08
C ASP A 50 -14.64 -5.28 10.48
N MET A 51 -13.44 -4.64 10.50
CA MET A 51 -13.23 -3.31 9.94
C MET A 51 -12.74 -3.42 8.50
N SER A 52 -13.48 -2.83 7.58
CA SER A 52 -13.12 -2.71 6.17
C SER A 52 -11.77 -1.99 6.00
N ARG A 53 -10.89 -2.55 5.17
CA ARG A 53 -9.59 -1.96 4.78
C ARG A 53 -9.73 -0.55 4.21
N PHE A 54 -10.84 -0.29 3.51
CA PHE A 54 -11.07 0.95 2.80
C PHE A 54 -12.32 1.66 3.32
N ARG A 55 -12.21 2.96 3.53
CA ARG A 55 -13.33 3.79 3.98
C ARG A 55 -14.35 3.95 2.85
N ARG A 56 -15.62 3.64 3.14
CA ARG A 56 -16.71 3.74 2.15
C ARG A 56 -16.93 5.17 1.64
N ASP A 57 -16.66 6.16 2.45
CA ASP A 57 -16.78 7.58 2.09
C ASP A 57 -15.76 7.98 1.02
N ASP A 58 -14.64 7.29 0.94
CA ASP A 58 -13.58 7.49 -0.06
C ASP A 58 -13.81 6.67 -1.34
N ALA A 59 -14.87 5.86 -1.40
CA ALA A 59 -15.14 4.98 -2.54
C ALA A 59 -15.10 5.68 -3.91
N PRO A 60 -15.64 6.91 -4.09
CA PRO A 60 -15.58 7.58 -5.38
C PRO A 60 -14.16 7.82 -5.88
N SER A 61 -13.27 8.23 -4.97
CA SER A 61 -11.87 8.50 -5.28
C SER A 61 -11.05 7.22 -5.45
N LEU A 62 -11.28 6.22 -4.61
CA LEU A 62 -10.60 4.93 -4.64
C LEU A 62 -10.92 4.17 -5.93
N VAL A 63 -12.20 4.03 -6.28
CA VAL A 63 -12.62 3.32 -7.49
C VAL A 63 -12.07 4.01 -8.75
N ARG A 64 -12.11 5.34 -8.78
CA ARG A 64 -11.52 6.10 -9.90
C ARG A 64 -10.01 5.91 -9.99
N ALA A 65 -9.29 5.99 -8.86
CA ALA A 65 -7.85 5.80 -8.83
C ALA A 65 -7.46 4.40 -9.28
N ALA A 66 -8.11 3.36 -8.76
CA ALA A 66 -7.89 1.97 -9.16
C ALA A 66 -8.11 1.75 -10.66
N ARG A 67 -9.23 2.26 -11.18
CA ARG A 67 -9.53 2.15 -12.62
C ARG A 67 -8.51 2.86 -13.50
N GLN A 68 -8.08 4.05 -13.09
CA GLN A 68 -7.09 4.83 -13.86
C GLN A 68 -5.71 4.19 -13.83
N ASP A 69 -5.28 3.65 -12.68
CA ASP A 69 -4.02 2.92 -12.55
C ASP A 69 -4.02 1.67 -13.43
N ALA A 70 -5.12 0.92 -13.44
CA ALA A 70 -5.32 -0.23 -14.31
C ALA A 70 -5.53 0.13 -15.80
N SER A 71 -5.55 1.43 -16.17
CA SER A 71 -5.81 1.92 -17.52
C SER A 71 -7.15 1.44 -18.11
N LEU A 72 -8.16 1.22 -17.26
CA LEU A 72 -9.48 0.76 -17.64
C LEU A 72 -10.45 1.92 -17.91
N THR A 73 -11.36 1.74 -18.86
CA THR A 73 -12.54 2.58 -19.00
C THR A 73 -13.59 2.22 -17.95
N GLN A 74 -14.56 3.11 -17.71
CA GLN A 74 -15.69 2.79 -16.83
C GLN A 74 -16.49 1.57 -17.31
N ALA A 75 -16.62 1.40 -18.63
CA ALA A 75 -17.34 0.28 -19.21
C ALA A 75 -16.61 -1.05 -18.96
N GLU A 76 -15.29 -1.09 -19.11
CA GLU A 76 -14.48 -2.28 -18.88
C GLU A 76 -14.51 -2.70 -17.41
N LEU A 77 -14.24 -1.77 -16.47
CA LEU A 77 -14.30 -2.11 -15.05
C LEU A 77 -15.72 -2.53 -14.62
N ALA A 78 -16.76 -1.89 -15.14
CA ALA A 78 -18.14 -2.27 -14.88
C ALA A 78 -18.43 -3.71 -15.36
N ALA A 79 -18.00 -4.05 -16.57
CA ALA A 79 -18.14 -5.41 -17.11
C ALA A 79 -17.40 -6.45 -16.27
N MET A 80 -16.14 -6.16 -15.86
CA MET A 80 -15.34 -7.05 -15.01
C MET A 80 -15.97 -7.28 -13.63
N THR A 81 -16.69 -6.30 -13.10
CA THR A 81 -17.34 -6.37 -11.77
C THR A 81 -18.81 -6.81 -11.83
N GLY A 82 -19.34 -7.08 -13.05
CA GLY A 82 -20.71 -7.53 -13.25
C GLY A 82 -21.77 -6.43 -13.02
N MET A 83 -21.40 -5.15 -13.20
CA MET A 83 -22.32 -4.02 -13.06
C MET A 83 -22.47 -3.24 -14.38
N SER A 84 -23.46 -2.35 -14.45
CA SER A 84 -23.60 -1.44 -15.59
C SER A 84 -22.60 -0.28 -15.50
N GLN A 85 -22.17 0.25 -16.65
CA GLN A 85 -21.29 1.43 -16.72
C GLN A 85 -21.94 2.64 -15.99
N SER A 86 -23.26 2.82 -16.08
CA SER A 86 -23.95 3.89 -15.36
C SER A 86 -23.90 3.73 -13.85
N THR A 87 -23.94 2.50 -13.34
CA THR A 87 -23.76 2.22 -11.91
C THR A 87 -22.35 2.61 -11.45
N LEU A 88 -21.31 2.20 -12.19
CA LEU A 88 -19.94 2.56 -11.87
C LEU A 88 -19.72 4.08 -11.92
N ALA A 89 -20.27 4.77 -12.92
CA ALA A 89 -20.21 6.23 -13.03
C ALA A 89 -20.89 6.94 -11.84
N GLN A 90 -22.00 6.40 -11.34
CA GLN A 90 -22.66 6.93 -10.13
C GLN A 90 -21.81 6.73 -8.88
N ILE A 91 -21.12 5.59 -8.75
CA ILE A 91 -20.17 5.34 -7.65
C ILE A 91 -19.02 6.33 -7.71
N GLU A 92 -18.34 6.44 -8.85
CA GLU A 92 -17.20 7.37 -9.03
C GLU A 92 -17.58 8.85 -8.86
N SER A 93 -18.82 9.22 -9.07
CA SER A 93 -19.32 10.58 -8.84
C SER A 93 -19.87 10.83 -7.44
N GLY A 94 -19.87 9.81 -6.57
CA GLY A 94 -20.40 9.89 -5.22
C GLY A 94 -21.94 9.92 -5.14
N ARG A 95 -22.65 9.71 -6.27
CA ARG A 95 -24.12 9.69 -6.31
C ARG A 95 -24.71 8.37 -5.81
N ARG A 96 -23.91 7.34 -5.70
CA ARG A 96 -24.30 6.02 -5.22
C ARG A 96 -23.32 5.53 -4.17
N ALA A 97 -23.83 5.25 -2.98
CA ALA A 97 -23.07 4.60 -1.93
C ALA A 97 -22.83 3.12 -2.26
N VAL A 98 -21.75 2.56 -1.70
CA VAL A 98 -21.37 1.15 -1.83
C VAL A 98 -21.23 0.51 -0.45
N SER A 99 -21.43 -0.81 -0.38
CA SER A 99 -21.04 -1.57 0.81
C SER A 99 -19.51 -1.77 0.83
N ALA A 100 -18.97 -2.11 2.00
CA ALA A 100 -17.55 -2.38 2.16
C ALA A 100 -17.09 -3.55 1.26
N GLU A 101 -17.89 -4.61 1.20
CA GLU A 101 -17.61 -5.82 0.41
C GLU A 101 -17.62 -5.51 -1.09
N LEU A 102 -18.58 -4.65 -1.54
CA LEU A 102 -18.62 -4.24 -2.94
C LEU A 102 -17.43 -3.38 -3.31
N LEU A 103 -17.06 -2.43 -2.43
CA LEU A 103 -15.88 -1.59 -2.63
C LEU A 103 -14.62 -2.43 -2.76
N GLU A 104 -14.37 -3.33 -1.80
CA GLU A 104 -13.22 -4.21 -1.82
C GLU A 104 -13.18 -5.10 -3.07
N ARG A 105 -14.32 -5.65 -3.49
CA ARG A 105 -14.43 -6.43 -4.73
C ARG A 105 -14.06 -5.61 -5.96
N ILE A 106 -14.53 -4.35 -6.05
CA ILE A 106 -14.18 -3.47 -7.18
C ILE A 106 -12.68 -3.19 -7.19
N LEU A 107 -12.10 -2.85 -6.04
CA LEU A 107 -10.69 -2.53 -5.89
C LEU A 107 -9.80 -3.75 -6.21
N ARG A 108 -10.19 -4.94 -5.76
CA ARG A 108 -9.51 -6.21 -6.06
C ARG A 108 -9.54 -6.55 -7.56
N VAL A 109 -10.70 -6.38 -8.21
CA VAL A 109 -10.83 -6.63 -9.65
C VAL A 109 -10.01 -5.65 -10.49
N ALA A 110 -9.87 -4.41 -10.03
CA ALA A 110 -9.03 -3.39 -10.65
C ALA A 110 -7.55 -3.51 -10.28
N ASP A 111 -7.19 -4.48 -9.43
CA ASP A 111 -5.85 -4.66 -8.86
C ASP A 111 -5.31 -3.36 -8.24
N TYR A 112 -6.16 -2.69 -7.41
CA TYR A 112 -5.74 -1.50 -6.68
C TYR A 112 -4.60 -1.84 -5.74
N ARG A 113 -3.43 -1.28 -5.98
CA ARG A 113 -2.17 -1.68 -5.36
C ARG A 113 -1.59 -0.61 -4.43
N PRO A 114 -0.75 -1.00 -3.45
CA PRO A 114 -0.18 -0.11 -2.44
C PRO A 114 0.52 1.13 -2.99
N SER A 115 1.23 1.02 -4.10
CA SER A 115 1.96 2.14 -4.71
C SER A 115 1.05 3.33 -5.07
N VAL A 116 -0.24 3.08 -5.38
CA VAL A 116 -1.18 4.14 -5.77
C VAL A 116 -1.50 5.11 -4.61
N PRO A 117 -2.01 4.65 -3.46
CA PRO A 117 -2.22 5.54 -2.32
C PRO A 117 -0.92 6.00 -1.69
N LEU A 118 0.13 5.18 -1.68
CA LEU A 118 1.42 5.57 -1.11
C LEU A 118 1.99 6.80 -1.82
N ALA A 119 1.93 6.85 -3.16
CA ALA A 119 2.36 8.03 -3.93
C ALA A 119 1.62 9.32 -3.51
N ARG A 120 0.34 9.20 -3.16
CA ARG A 120 -0.48 10.33 -2.72
C ARG A 120 -0.14 10.77 -1.30
N TYR A 121 0.08 9.82 -0.41
CA TYR A 121 0.21 10.08 1.02
C TYR A 121 1.65 10.10 1.52
N ALA A 122 2.65 9.86 0.65
CA ALA A 122 4.06 9.87 1.00
C ALA A 122 4.51 11.11 1.79
N PRO A 123 4.13 12.35 1.42
CA PRO A 123 4.53 13.53 2.20
C PRO A 123 3.97 13.53 3.62
N ALA A 124 2.71 13.10 3.80
CA ALA A 124 2.07 13.05 5.11
C ALA A 124 2.70 11.97 6.00
N ILE A 125 2.95 10.80 5.41
CA ILE A 125 3.58 9.67 6.13
C ILE A 125 5.02 10.04 6.52
N SER A 126 5.79 10.65 5.62
CA SER A 126 7.16 11.09 5.91
C SER A 126 7.20 12.16 7.00
N SER A 127 6.31 13.15 6.97
CA SER A 127 6.24 14.17 8.03
C SER A 127 5.89 13.55 9.39
N TYR A 128 4.90 12.65 9.41
CA TYR A 128 4.49 11.96 10.62
C TYR A 128 5.61 11.10 11.24
N ALA A 129 6.38 10.41 10.39
CA ALA A 129 7.53 9.63 10.81
C ALA A 129 8.65 10.52 11.36
N GLN A 130 8.95 11.64 10.70
CA GLN A 130 9.97 12.60 11.16
C GLN A 130 9.63 13.20 12.52
N GLU A 131 8.39 13.59 12.75
CA GLU A 131 7.92 14.11 14.06
C GLU A 131 8.14 13.10 15.19
N ARG A 132 8.13 11.81 14.88
CA ARG A 132 8.38 10.70 15.81
C ARG A 132 9.84 10.27 15.91
N GLY A 133 10.72 10.91 15.18
CA GLY A 133 12.15 10.65 15.22
C GLY A 133 12.63 9.58 14.22
N LEU A 134 11.79 9.20 13.24
CA LEU A 134 12.20 8.35 12.12
C LEU A 134 12.31 9.21 10.86
N GLY A 135 13.55 9.59 10.52
CA GLY A 135 13.85 10.39 9.34
C GLY A 135 14.16 9.55 8.10
N THR A 136 14.26 10.23 6.97
CA THR A 136 14.67 9.63 5.68
C THR A 136 13.93 8.34 5.35
N LEU A 137 12.60 8.44 5.26
CA LEU A 137 11.76 7.27 4.98
C LEU A 137 11.94 6.80 3.54
N ARG A 138 12.09 5.49 3.37
CA ARG A 138 12.25 4.80 2.08
C ARG A 138 11.27 3.65 2.01
N VAL A 139 10.80 3.31 0.81
CA VAL A 139 9.99 2.12 0.55
C VAL A 139 10.87 1.05 -0.09
N PHE A 140 10.67 -0.21 0.27
CA PHE A 140 11.35 -1.35 -0.32
C PHE A 140 10.36 -2.47 -0.69
N GLY A 141 10.84 -3.67 -0.99
CA GLY A 141 9.98 -4.80 -1.29
C GLY A 141 9.25 -4.69 -2.64
N SER A 142 8.01 -5.20 -2.69
CA SER A 142 7.23 -5.28 -3.94
C SER A 142 6.91 -3.90 -4.51
N VAL A 143 6.63 -2.92 -3.66
CA VAL A 143 6.33 -1.54 -4.07
C VAL A 143 7.53 -0.90 -4.76
N ALA A 144 8.72 -1.01 -4.18
CA ALA A 144 9.95 -0.44 -4.77
C ALA A 144 10.29 -1.08 -6.12
N ARG A 145 10.02 -2.38 -6.27
CA ARG A 145 10.23 -3.11 -7.52
C ARG A 145 9.12 -2.87 -8.57
N GLY A 146 7.99 -2.26 -8.17
CA GLY A 146 6.82 -2.08 -9.05
C GLY A 146 6.13 -3.41 -9.40
N THR A 147 6.18 -4.39 -8.49
CA THR A 147 5.54 -5.71 -8.61
C THR A 147 4.43 -5.91 -7.60
N ASP A 148 4.03 -4.84 -6.93
CA ASP A 148 2.95 -4.82 -5.97
C ASP A 148 1.58 -5.03 -6.64
N GLY A 149 0.70 -5.72 -5.94
CA GLY A 149 -0.69 -5.98 -6.33
C GLY A 149 -1.62 -5.79 -5.13
N PHE A 150 -2.90 -6.10 -5.31
CA PHE A 150 -3.94 -5.86 -4.30
C PHE A 150 -3.65 -6.52 -2.94
N GLU A 151 -2.97 -7.66 -2.92
CA GLU A 151 -2.65 -8.39 -1.69
C GLU A 151 -1.28 -8.04 -1.11
N SER A 152 -0.54 -7.13 -1.76
CA SER A 152 0.76 -6.69 -1.26
C SER A 152 0.62 -5.80 -0.03
N ASP A 153 1.66 -5.76 0.77
CA ASP A 153 1.88 -4.85 1.87
C ASP A 153 2.82 -3.70 1.47
N ILE A 154 2.98 -2.74 2.38
CA ILE A 154 3.90 -1.61 2.26
C ILE A 154 5.04 -1.83 3.23
N ASP A 155 6.25 -1.96 2.71
CA ASP A 155 7.46 -2.12 3.49
C ASP A 155 8.23 -0.78 3.53
N LEU A 156 8.31 -0.17 4.71
CA LEU A 156 9.00 1.10 4.95
C LEU A 156 10.22 0.90 5.81
N ILE A 157 11.27 1.67 5.53
CA ILE A 157 12.47 1.72 6.35
C ILE A 157 12.93 3.17 6.49
N GLY A 158 13.34 3.54 7.69
CA GLY A 158 13.84 4.89 7.95
C GLY A 158 15.03 4.91 8.88
N THR A 159 15.79 6.02 8.82
CA THR A 159 16.94 6.25 9.70
C THR A 159 16.47 6.95 10.97
N PRO A 160 16.54 6.31 12.14
CA PRO A 160 16.10 6.92 13.38
C PRO A 160 17.06 8.03 13.81
N THR A 161 16.53 9.16 14.29
CA THR A 161 17.29 10.28 14.86
C THR A 161 17.52 10.15 16.36
N ARG A 162 16.87 9.17 16.97
CA ARG A 162 16.98 8.76 18.38
C ARG A 162 16.60 7.28 18.49
N GLU A 163 16.79 6.69 19.64
CA GLU A 163 16.25 5.34 19.89
C GLU A 163 14.72 5.36 19.81
N LEU A 164 14.15 4.43 19.06
CA LEU A 164 12.73 4.25 18.88
C LEU A 164 12.28 2.92 19.46
N SER A 165 11.18 2.94 20.19
CA SER A 165 10.50 1.73 20.66
C SER A 165 9.69 1.08 19.54
N LEU A 166 9.39 -0.20 19.70
CA LEU A 166 8.47 -0.92 18.77
C LEU A 166 7.08 -0.27 18.71
N PHE A 167 6.61 0.34 19.80
CA PHE A 167 5.32 1.03 19.83
C PHE A 167 5.32 2.28 18.96
N GLU A 168 6.43 3.03 18.90
CA GLU A 168 6.56 4.20 18.02
C GLU A 168 6.63 3.80 16.56
N LEU A 169 7.32 2.71 16.22
CA LEU A 169 7.30 2.15 14.86
C LEU A 169 5.91 1.65 14.49
N ALA A 170 5.20 0.97 15.41
CA ALA A 170 3.83 0.52 15.20
C ALA A 170 2.84 1.67 15.01
N ASP A 171 3.03 2.81 15.69
CA ASP A 171 2.22 4.01 15.53
C ASP A 171 2.41 4.61 14.11
N ILE A 172 3.64 4.67 13.61
CA ILE A 172 3.92 5.09 12.23
C ILE A 172 3.29 4.13 11.22
N ALA A 173 3.42 2.82 11.45
CA ALA A 173 2.82 1.79 10.61
C ALA A 173 1.29 1.89 10.59
N SER A 174 0.67 2.12 11.75
CA SER A 174 -0.78 2.33 11.89
C SER A 174 -1.25 3.53 11.08
N PHE A 175 -0.56 4.65 11.21
CA PHE A 175 -0.88 5.87 10.48
C PHE A 175 -0.81 5.66 8.95
N ALA A 176 0.23 5.00 8.45
CA ALA A 176 0.37 4.69 7.04
C ALA A 176 -0.72 3.70 6.58
N CYS A 177 -1.02 2.67 7.37
CA CYS A 177 -2.09 1.71 7.11
C CYS A 177 -3.47 2.39 7.03
N GLU A 178 -3.78 3.32 7.95
CA GLU A 178 -5.04 4.07 7.95
C GLU A 178 -5.21 4.96 6.71
N LEU A 179 -4.14 5.60 6.26
CA LEU A 179 -4.18 6.47 5.08
C LEU A 179 -4.29 5.67 3.78
N THR A 180 -3.59 4.55 3.68
CA THR A 180 -3.45 3.81 2.42
C THR A 180 -4.47 2.69 2.26
N GLY A 181 -4.95 2.12 3.36
CA GLY A 181 -5.76 0.91 3.38
C GLY A 181 -4.96 -0.38 3.19
N PHE A 182 -3.64 -0.33 3.22
CA PHE A 182 -2.78 -1.50 3.06
C PHE A 182 -2.00 -1.82 4.32
N PRO A 183 -1.81 -3.13 4.64
CA PRO A 183 -0.93 -3.53 5.71
C PRO A 183 0.43 -2.87 5.55
N THR A 184 0.99 -2.38 6.63
CA THR A 184 2.26 -1.64 6.57
C THR A 184 3.20 -2.16 7.63
N GLU A 185 4.45 -2.39 7.25
CA GLU A 185 5.56 -2.71 8.13
C GLU A 185 6.58 -1.58 8.11
N VAL A 186 7.06 -1.17 9.28
CA VAL A 186 8.04 -0.10 9.44
C VAL A 186 9.26 -0.61 10.18
N HIS A 187 10.43 -0.39 9.58
CA HIS A 187 11.73 -0.78 10.12
C HIS A 187 12.60 0.44 10.42
N ALA A 188 13.43 0.35 11.45
CA ALA A 188 14.55 1.25 11.65
C ALA A 188 15.82 0.63 11.06
N ASP A 189 16.61 1.39 10.29
CA ASP A 189 17.78 0.90 9.56
C ASP A 189 19.04 0.67 10.43
N THR A 190 18.93 0.87 11.76
CA THR A 190 20.02 0.59 12.70
C THR A 190 20.30 -0.90 12.86
N HIS A 191 19.30 -1.76 12.66
CA HIS A 191 19.42 -3.22 12.77
C HIS A 191 18.57 -3.91 11.70
N VAL A 192 19.07 -3.93 10.48
CA VAL A 192 18.39 -4.63 9.38
C VAL A 192 18.73 -6.13 9.45
N PRO A 193 17.74 -7.02 9.57
CA PRO A 193 17.97 -8.45 9.47
C PRO A 193 18.68 -8.83 8.17
N GLU A 194 19.58 -9.80 8.21
CA GLU A 194 20.36 -10.21 7.03
C GLU A 194 19.47 -10.57 5.84
N ALA A 195 18.33 -11.21 6.12
CA ALA A 195 17.36 -11.59 5.11
C ALA A 195 16.73 -10.40 4.34
N LEU A 196 16.74 -9.20 4.94
CA LEU A 196 16.17 -8.01 4.33
C LEU A 196 17.22 -7.09 3.69
N ARG A 197 18.52 -7.32 3.90
CA ARG A 197 19.60 -6.42 3.42
C ARG A 197 19.50 -6.13 1.94
N THR A 198 19.40 -7.17 1.11
CA THR A 198 19.30 -7.01 -0.35
C THR A 198 18.06 -6.18 -0.75
N ALA A 199 16.92 -6.41 -0.09
CA ALA A 199 15.70 -5.66 -0.38
C ALA A 199 15.81 -4.20 0.08
N VAL A 200 16.52 -3.94 1.17
CA VAL A 200 16.76 -2.59 1.70
C VAL A 200 17.78 -1.82 0.84
N ASP A 201 18.75 -2.50 0.25
CA ASP A 201 19.69 -1.87 -0.69
C ASP A 201 19.00 -1.35 -1.96
N GLU A 202 17.85 -1.96 -2.34
CA GLU A 202 17.00 -1.53 -3.46
C GLU A 202 15.96 -0.46 -3.04
N ALA A 203 15.97 -0.02 -1.78
CA ALA A 203 14.94 0.88 -1.25
C ALA A 203 14.99 2.26 -1.93
N VAL A 204 13.80 2.78 -2.24
CA VAL A 204 13.58 4.05 -2.94
C VAL A 204 13.06 5.09 -1.96
N ALA A 205 13.54 6.32 -2.05
CA ALA A 205 13.06 7.43 -1.21
C ALA A 205 11.55 7.64 -1.39
N LEU A 206 10.87 7.89 -0.25
CA LEU A 206 9.43 8.14 -0.20
C LEU A 206 9.11 9.63 -0.38
#